data_5ca5a4725418c4f7564c498cc8dda25f
#
_entry.id   5ca5a4725418c4f7564c498cc8dda25f
#
_cell.length_a   1.000
_cell.length_b   1.000
_cell.length_c   1.000
_cell.angle_alpha   90.00
_cell.angle_beta   90.00
_cell.angle_gamma   90.00
#
_symmetry.space_group_name_H-M   'P 1'
#
loop_
_entity.id
_entity.type
_entity.pdbx_description
1 polymer ?
#
loop_
_entity_poly.entity_id
_entity_poly.type
_entity_poly.pdbx_seq_one_letter_code
_entity_poly.pdbx_strand_id
1 'polypeptide(L)'
;MNKTFIYWTLLGISLCVSSCESHHNPQKTTDKDSLSTIDQIDELKGTDCDIKLGNVIFTKAVNGAYTLVRIKDNGILEFRCGGKRDFFCDPNDGKLSNKTAPLLLTKVNNSRPFTFTAKVSPQFTATDTYNAADLFVFVNDTIWQKFAFEQDERGKHRIVTVRTRGTSDDNNHEEVAGSSVYLKISSDTHTIASYYSTDKKTWQLARLYKNDYPQELWVGICNQCPQGEGSVSFFEDISLEQSSVSDFRLGN
;
A
#
# COMPACT_ATOMS: atom_id res chain seq x y z
N MET A 1 8.28 57.85 30.47
CA MET A 1 9.23 58.95 30.14
C MET A 1 10.00 58.53 28.88
N ASN A 2 9.90 59.42 27.86
CA ASN A 2 10.73 59.58 26.64
C ASN A 2 10.92 58.34 25.73
N LYS A 3 10.25 58.22 24.61
CA LYS A 3 10.34 58.89 23.28
C LYS A 3 11.77 58.99 22.72
N THR A 4 12.07 58.29 21.63
CA THR A 4 12.75 58.94 20.48
C THR A 4 12.48 58.13 19.22
N PHE A 5 11.82 58.75 18.26
CA PHE A 5 11.68 58.39 16.84
C PHE A 5 12.94 58.84 16.11
N ILE A 6 13.44 58.05 15.16
CA ILE A 6 14.32 58.56 14.11
C ILE A 6 13.82 58.05 12.75
N TYR A 7 13.34 58.99 11.94
CA TYR A 7 13.14 58.88 10.47
C TYR A 7 14.47 59.10 9.77
N TRP A 8 14.79 58.38 8.73
CA TRP A 8 15.65 58.82 7.67
C TRP A 8 15.06 58.48 6.29
N THR A 9 15.14 59.52 5.45
CA THR A 9 14.52 59.77 4.17
C THR A 9 15.32 59.19 3.00
N LEU A 10 14.55 58.88 1.98
CA LEU A 10 14.79 58.75 0.53
C LEU A 10 16.08 59.40 -0.06
N LEU A 11 16.75 58.67 -0.92
CA LEU A 11 17.34 59.26 -2.12
C LEU A 11 17.21 58.32 -3.31
N GLY A 12 16.47 58.72 -4.34
CA GLY A 12 16.37 58.08 -5.62
C GLY A 12 17.58 58.41 -6.53
N ILE A 13 18.01 57.42 -7.30
CA ILE A 13 18.86 57.66 -8.46
C ILE A 13 18.24 56.92 -9.63
N SER A 14 17.75 57.70 -10.61
CA SER A 14 17.35 57.29 -11.93
C SER A 14 18.59 57.21 -12.80
N LEU A 15 18.79 56.10 -13.48
CA LEU A 15 19.72 55.97 -14.59
C LEU A 15 19.03 55.26 -15.75
N CYS A 16 18.69 56.04 -16.75
CA CYS A 16 18.35 55.59 -18.10
C CYS A 16 19.60 55.05 -18.80
N VAL A 17 19.56 53.87 -19.35
CA VAL A 17 20.47 53.48 -20.43
C VAL A 17 19.71 52.67 -21.49
N SER A 18 19.99 53.04 -22.68
CA SER A 18 19.48 52.81 -24.00
C SER A 18 19.24 51.33 -24.40
N SER A 19 18.21 51.20 -25.19
CA SER A 19 17.87 50.22 -26.20
C SER A 19 19.06 49.66 -26.98
N CYS A 20 19.10 48.35 -27.12
CA CYS A 20 19.57 47.64 -28.30
C CYS A 20 18.59 46.51 -28.59
N GLU A 21 17.80 46.66 -29.64
CA GLU A 21 16.99 45.63 -30.27
C GLU A 21 17.92 44.58 -30.91
N SER A 22 17.81 43.35 -30.48
CA SER A 22 18.22 42.21 -31.27
C SER A 22 17.02 41.28 -31.42
N HIS A 23 16.51 41.19 -32.63
CA HIS A 23 15.53 40.22 -33.07
C HIS A 23 16.03 38.81 -32.74
N HIS A 24 15.44 38.17 -31.75
CA HIS A 24 15.50 36.74 -31.60
C HIS A 24 14.10 36.15 -31.76
N ASN A 25 13.97 35.41 -32.85
CA ASN A 25 12.84 34.56 -33.19
C ASN A 25 12.54 33.61 -32.04
N PRO A 26 11.32 33.53 -31.47
CA PRO A 26 11.01 32.54 -30.48
C PRO A 26 10.88 31.19 -31.17
N GLN A 27 11.92 30.38 -31.08
CA GLN A 27 11.81 28.94 -31.29
C GLN A 27 10.80 28.41 -30.26
N LYS A 28 9.66 27.94 -30.74
CA LYS A 28 8.68 27.18 -30.01
C LYS A 28 9.36 25.90 -29.55
N THR A 29 9.93 25.91 -28.35
CA THR A 29 10.21 24.67 -27.60
C THR A 29 8.86 24.11 -27.17
N THR A 30 8.38 23.16 -27.93
CA THR A 30 7.37 22.23 -27.41
C THR A 30 8.05 21.43 -26.33
N ASP A 31 7.88 21.85 -25.10
CA ASP A 31 8.02 20.96 -23.94
C ASP A 31 6.99 19.83 -24.13
N LYS A 32 7.41 18.79 -24.83
CA LYS A 32 6.79 17.49 -24.66
C LYS A 32 7.14 17.06 -23.24
N ASP A 33 6.22 17.35 -22.35
CA ASP A 33 6.14 16.68 -21.07
C ASP A 33 6.41 15.20 -21.30
N SER A 34 7.55 14.77 -20.82
CA SER A 34 7.90 13.37 -20.71
C SER A 34 7.03 12.74 -19.60
N LEU A 35 5.74 12.61 -19.86
CA LEU A 35 4.94 11.54 -19.30
C LEU A 35 5.38 10.23 -19.99
N SER A 36 6.67 9.91 -19.83
CA SER A 36 7.20 8.66 -20.32
C SER A 36 6.68 7.53 -19.45
N THR A 37 5.67 6.83 -20.00
CA THR A 37 5.74 5.36 -20.15
C THR A 37 5.93 4.57 -18.88
N ILE A 38 4.85 4.53 -18.06
CA ILE A 38 4.56 3.35 -17.23
C ILE A 38 3.71 2.38 -18.10
N ASP A 39 4.07 2.19 -19.36
CA ASP A 39 3.28 1.41 -20.30
C ASP A 39 3.84 0.00 -20.56
N GLN A 40 4.82 -0.43 -19.81
CA GLN A 40 5.19 -1.85 -19.74
C GLN A 40 5.19 -2.24 -18.27
N ILE A 41 4.08 -2.83 -17.82
CA ILE A 41 4.10 -3.65 -16.61
C ILE A 41 5.02 -4.83 -16.98
N ASP A 42 6.25 -4.80 -16.48
CA ASP A 42 7.12 -5.98 -16.54
C ASP A 42 6.30 -7.18 -16.07
N GLU A 43 6.35 -8.26 -16.85
CA GLU A 43 5.59 -9.46 -16.51
C GLU A 43 5.94 -9.86 -15.07
N LEU A 44 4.91 -9.86 -14.19
CA LEU A 44 5.11 -10.11 -12.77
C LEU A 44 5.76 -11.48 -12.57
N LYS A 45 6.97 -11.48 -12.04
CA LYS A 45 7.72 -12.71 -11.74
C LYS A 45 6.98 -13.52 -10.67
N GLY A 46 6.66 -14.77 -10.98
CA GLY A 46 5.95 -15.67 -10.07
C GLY A 46 5.43 -16.90 -10.80
N THR A 47 4.83 -17.79 -10.06
CA THR A 47 4.20 -19.01 -10.58
C THR A 47 2.73 -18.72 -10.90
N ASP A 48 2.27 -19.08 -12.10
CA ASP A 48 0.85 -19.06 -12.41
C ASP A 48 0.13 -20.12 -11.57
N CYS A 49 -1.05 -19.77 -11.08
CA CYS A 49 -1.84 -20.64 -10.22
C CYS A 49 -3.34 -20.46 -10.49
N ASP A 50 -4.15 -21.35 -9.91
CA ASP A 50 -5.61 -21.29 -9.90
C ASP A 50 -6.08 -21.69 -8.49
N ILE A 51 -5.93 -20.74 -7.53
CA ILE A 51 -6.30 -20.97 -6.14
C ILE A 51 -7.56 -20.19 -5.84
N LYS A 52 -8.66 -20.90 -5.66
CA LYS A 52 -9.98 -20.31 -5.39
C LYS A 52 -10.25 -20.22 -3.90
N LEU A 53 -10.60 -19.01 -3.43
CA LEU A 53 -11.06 -18.76 -2.07
C LEU A 53 -12.21 -17.73 -2.09
N GLY A 54 -13.37 -18.10 -1.60
CA GLY A 54 -14.58 -17.29 -1.75
C GLY A 54 -14.95 -17.08 -3.22
N ASN A 55 -15.13 -15.84 -3.64
CA ASN A 55 -15.34 -15.46 -5.05
C ASN A 55 -14.06 -15.01 -5.76
N VAL A 56 -12.90 -15.14 -5.12
CA VAL A 56 -11.59 -14.74 -5.66
C VAL A 56 -10.86 -15.95 -6.22
N ILE A 57 -10.28 -15.79 -7.40
CA ILE A 57 -9.32 -16.73 -7.99
C ILE A 57 -7.98 -16.04 -8.04
N PHE A 58 -7.04 -16.49 -7.22
CA PHE A 58 -5.66 -16.04 -7.29
C PHE A 58 -4.97 -16.70 -8.47
N THR A 59 -4.40 -15.88 -9.34
CA THR A 59 -3.81 -16.34 -10.61
C THR A 59 -2.29 -16.24 -10.64
N LYS A 60 -1.68 -15.60 -9.65
CA LYS A 60 -0.22 -15.47 -9.54
C LYS A 60 0.24 -15.68 -8.10
N ALA A 61 1.25 -16.52 -7.93
CA ALA A 61 1.93 -16.80 -6.66
C ALA A 61 3.37 -16.29 -6.72
N VAL A 62 3.72 -15.33 -5.88
CA VAL A 62 5.04 -14.69 -5.83
C VAL A 62 5.81 -15.21 -4.62
N ASN A 63 7.15 -15.24 -4.71
CA ASN A 63 8.05 -15.66 -3.64
C ASN A 63 7.75 -17.06 -3.06
N GLY A 64 7.32 -17.98 -3.93
CA GLY A 64 7.05 -19.37 -3.55
C GLY A 64 5.70 -19.58 -2.85
N ALA A 65 4.78 -18.63 -2.87
CA ALA A 65 3.49 -18.71 -2.20
C ALA A 65 2.67 -19.97 -2.58
N TYR A 66 2.79 -20.45 -3.82
CA TYR A 66 2.07 -21.62 -4.30
C TYR A 66 2.23 -22.87 -3.41
N THR A 67 3.43 -23.09 -2.89
CA THR A 67 3.74 -24.25 -2.02
C THR A 67 3.51 -23.98 -0.53
N LEU A 68 3.18 -22.73 -0.17
CA LEU A 68 3.04 -22.28 1.22
C LEU A 68 1.57 -22.13 1.63
N VAL A 69 0.62 -22.43 0.75
CA VAL A 69 -0.80 -22.32 1.03
C VAL A 69 -1.51 -23.66 0.99
N ARG A 70 -2.53 -23.79 1.81
CA ARG A 70 -3.42 -24.94 1.85
C ARG A 70 -4.84 -24.49 2.18
N ILE A 71 -5.80 -24.87 1.36
CA ILE A 71 -7.23 -24.72 1.68
C ILE A 71 -7.64 -25.92 2.53
N LYS A 72 -8.21 -25.65 3.70
CA LYS A 72 -8.76 -26.64 4.60
C LYS A 72 -10.17 -27.06 4.18
N ASP A 73 -10.67 -28.19 4.69
CA ASP A 73 -11.99 -28.72 4.38
C ASP A 73 -13.14 -27.75 4.72
N ASN A 74 -12.93 -26.85 5.67
CA ASN A 74 -13.88 -25.80 6.05
C ASN A 74 -13.78 -24.52 5.19
N GLY A 75 -13.00 -24.54 4.12
CA GLY A 75 -12.84 -23.40 3.19
C GLY A 75 -11.92 -22.29 3.70
N ILE A 76 -11.22 -22.47 4.83
CA ILE A 76 -10.22 -21.52 5.33
C ILE A 76 -8.88 -21.78 4.63
N LEU A 77 -8.24 -20.74 4.14
CA LEU A 77 -6.89 -20.83 3.60
C LEU A 77 -5.87 -20.66 4.73
N GLU A 78 -5.03 -21.66 4.93
CA GLU A 78 -3.82 -21.59 5.75
C GLU A 78 -2.66 -21.13 4.87
N PHE A 79 -1.99 -20.06 5.29
CA PHE A 79 -0.84 -19.49 4.59
C PHE A 79 0.38 -19.51 5.52
N ARG A 80 1.42 -20.19 5.11
CA ARG A 80 2.70 -20.28 5.83
C ARG A 80 3.72 -19.31 5.26
N CYS A 81 4.62 -18.84 6.09
CA CYS A 81 5.77 -18.04 5.69
C CYS A 81 7.00 -18.54 6.45
N GLY A 82 8.13 -18.68 5.77
CA GLY A 82 9.41 -18.90 6.43
C GLY A 82 9.92 -17.63 7.11
N GLY A 83 10.90 -17.77 7.99
CA GLY A 83 11.49 -16.64 8.70
C GLY A 83 12.24 -15.65 7.82
N LYS A 84 12.43 -14.43 8.30
CA LYS A 84 13.18 -13.32 7.67
C LYS A 84 12.58 -12.88 6.34
N ARG A 85 11.25 -12.94 6.20
CA ARG A 85 10.52 -12.56 4.99
C ARG A 85 9.57 -11.41 5.26
N ASP A 86 9.65 -10.37 4.42
CA ASP A 86 8.87 -9.14 4.53
C ASP A 86 8.68 -8.48 3.15
N PHE A 87 7.82 -7.47 3.12
CA PHE A 87 7.80 -6.39 2.12
C PHE A 87 7.98 -5.07 2.86
N PHE A 88 9.17 -4.48 2.70
CA PHE A 88 9.53 -3.18 3.24
C PHE A 88 10.66 -2.57 2.41
N CYS A 89 10.56 -1.30 2.05
CA CYS A 89 11.60 -0.54 1.35
C CYS A 89 12.06 0.57 2.29
N ASP A 90 13.10 0.29 3.07
CA ASP A 90 13.62 1.16 4.12
C ASP A 90 13.85 2.59 3.62
N PRO A 91 13.19 3.61 4.22
CA PRO A 91 13.36 5.01 3.83
C PRO A 91 14.67 5.63 4.31
N ASN A 92 15.40 4.96 5.20
CA ASN A 92 16.60 5.50 5.83
C ASN A 92 17.87 5.16 5.03
N ASP A 93 18.42 3.96 5.22
CA ASP A 93 19.70 3.57 4.61
C ASP A 93 19.59 2.31 3.71
N GLY A 94 18.40 1.79 3.52
CA GLY A 94 18.11 0.62 2.70
C GLY A 94 18.49 -0.73 3.31
N LYS A 95 19.10 -0.77 4.49
CA LYS A 95 19.60 -2.01 5.12
C LYS A 95 18.49 -2.96 5.55
N LEU A 96 17.33 -2.42 5.90
CA LEU A 96 16.16 -3.21 6.30
C LEU A 96 15.23 -3.55 5.14
N SER A 97 15.59 -3.16 3.90
CA SER A 97 14.77 -3.44 2.73
C SER A 97 14.65 -4.94 2.46
N ASN A 98 13.41 -5.39 2.27
CA ASN A 98 13.06 -6.78 2.03
C ASN A 98 11.85 -6.86 1.09
N LYS A 99 11.83 -7.83 0.17
CA LYS A 99 10.76 -8.04 -0.82
C LYS A 99 10.51 -9.53 -1.03
N THR A 100 10.58 -10.30 0.04
CA THR A 100 10.62 -11.76 -0.02
C THR A 100 9.40 -12.45 0.59
N ALA A 101 8.47 -11.72 1.23
CA ALA A 101 7.25 -12.32 1.75
C ALA A 101 6.42 -12.95 0.62
N PRO A 102 5.79 -14.10 0.83
CA PRO A 102 4.99 -14.77 -0.18
C PRO A 102 3.66 -14.04 -0.40
N LEU A 103 3.29 -13.85 -1.67
CA LEU A 103 2.05 -13.20 -2.09
C LEU A 103 1.21 -14.14 -2.96
N LEU A 104 -0.10 -14.19 -2.72
CA LEU A 104 -1.10 -14.67 -3.68
C LEU A 104 -1.85 -13.46 -4.24
N LEU A 105 -1.88 -13.35 -5.57
CA LEU A 105 -2.37 -12.17 -6.27
C LEU A 105 -3.42 -12.53 -7.33
N THR A 106 -4.40 -11.64 -7.49
CA THR A 106 -5.35 -11.63 -8.61
C THR A 106 -5.33 -10.29 -9.31
N LYS A 107 -5.48 -10.28 -10.63
CA LYS A 107 -5.43 -9.06 -11.45
C LYS A 107 -6.72 -8.27 -11.33
N VAL A 108 -6.62 -6.95 -11.25
CA VAL A 108 -7.76 -6.03 -11.19
C VAL A 108 -7.60 -4.93 -12.24
N ASN A 109 -8.70 -4.62 -12.93
CA ASN A 109 -8.78 -3.42 -13.76
C ASN A 109 -9.10 -2.21 -12.88
N ASN A 110 -8.08 -1.39 -12.61
CA ASN A 110 -8.16 -0.20 -11.77
C ASN A 110 -8.92 0.99 -12.40
N SER A 111 -9.30 0.89 -13.70
CA SER A 111 -10.21 1.87 -14.32
C SER A 111 -11.68 1.64 -13.96
N ARG A 112 -11.97 0.66 -13.11
CA ARG A 112 -13.29 0.34 -12.56
C ARG A 112 -13.23 0.28 -11.05
N PRO A 113 -14.29 0.67 -10.34
CA PRO A 113 -14.35 0.54 -8.88
C PRO A 113 -14.16 -0.91 -8.43
N PHE A 114 -13.52 -1.11 -7.28
CA PHE A 114 -13.43 -2.44 -6.67
C PHE A 114 -13.38 -2.35 -5.15
N THR A 115 -13.79 -3.43 -4.49
CA THR A 115 -13.61 -3.63 -3.04
C THR A 115 -13.08 -5.03 -2.80
N PHE A 116 -11.94 -5.14 -2.15
CA PHE A 116 -11.30 -6.39 -1.76
C PHE A 116 -11.34 -6.53 -0.24
N THR A 117 -11.92 -7.62 0.26
CA THR A 117 -12.14 -7.86 1.70
C THR A 117 -11.68 -9.25 2.08
N ALA A 118 -11.08 -9.42 3.25
CA ALA A 118 -10.86 -10.72 3.88
C ALA A 118 -10.89 -10.60 5.40
N LYS A 119 -11.26 -11.68 6.09
CA LYS A 119 -10.95 -11.87 7.49
C LYS A 119 -9.58 -12.51 7.59
N VAL A 120 -8.72 -11.93 8.41
CA VAL A 120 -7.34 -12.36 8.62
C VAL A 120 -7.12 -12.74 10.08
N SER A 121 -6.40 -13.85 10.29
CA SER A 121 -6.13 -14.42 11.62
C SER A 121 -4.68 -14.89 11.68
N PRO A 122 -3.70 -13.99 11.88
CA PRO A 122 -2.32 -14.38 12.07
C PRO A 122 -2.15 -15.12 13.40
N GLN A 123 -1.29 -16.13 13.41
CA GLN A 123 -0.90 -16.86 14.62
C GLN A 123 0.21 -16.07 15.30
N PHE A 124 -0.16 -15.13 16.14
CA PHE A 124 0.79 -14.37 16.94
C PHE A 124 1.47 -15.25 18.00
N THR A 125 2.74 -14.96 18.27
CA THR A 125 3.54 -15.64 19.30
C THR A 125 4.03 -14.62 20.33
N ALA A 126 4.50 -15.09 21.46
CA ALA A 126 4.99 -14.20 22.51
C ALA A 126 6.34 -13.54 22.18
N THR A 127 7.04 -14.00 21.16
CA THR A 127 8.45 -13.66 20.90
C THR A 127 8.70 -13.02 19.53
N ASP A 128 7.82 -13.27 18.56
CA ASP A 128 8.04 -12.81 17.21
C ASP A 128 7.42 -11.42 17.00
N THR A 129 8.18 -10.53 16.38
CA THR A 129 7.70 -9.19 16.04
C THR A 129 7.48 -9.06 14.54
N TYR A 130 6.50 -8.20 14.18
CA TYR A 130 6.13 -7.87 12.81
C TYR A 130 5.55 -9.04 12.00
N ASN A 131 5.20 -10.17 12.66
CA ASN A 131 4.40 -11.20 12.03
C ASN A 131 3.01 -10.64 11.71
N ALA A 132 2.54 -10.87 10.49
CA ALA A 132 1.28 -10.29 10.04
C ALA A 132 0.59 -11.12 8.97
N ALA A 133 -0.72 -10.90 8.85
CA ALA A 133 -1.54 -11.28 7.72
C ALA A 133 -2.04 -10.01 7.03
N ASP A 134 -1.81 -9.91 5.72
CA ASP A 134 -1.95 -8.66 4.98
C ASP A 134 -2.88 -8.79 3.79
N LEU A 135 -3.58 -7.68 3.46
CA LEU A 135 -4.05 -7.41 2.11
C LEU A 135 -3.03 -6.54 1.36
N PHE A 136 -2.93 -6.78 0.06
CA PHE A 136 -2.03 -6.04 -0.82
C PHE A 136 -2.75 -5.37 -1.97
N VAL A 137 -2.27 -4.17 -2.35
CA VAL A 137 -2.34 -3.60 -3.69
C VAL A 137 -0.93 -3.62 -4.23
N PHE A 138 -0.70 -4.25 -5.37
CA PHE A 138 0.64 -4.49 -5.89
C PHE A 138 0.72 -4.14 -7.38
N VAL A 139 1.72 -3.38 -7.76
CA VAL A 139 2.06 -3.07 -9.15
C VAL A 139 3.38 -3.75 -9.51
N ASN A 140 4.41 -3.48 -8.72
CA ASN A 140 5.76 -4.05 -8.86
C ASN A 140 6.52 -3.91 -7.52
N ASP A 141 7.78 -4.32 -7.51
CA ASP A 141 8.64 -4.35 -6.31
C ASP A 141 8.89 -2.98 -5.66
N THR A 142 8.53 -1.87 -6.32
CA THR A 142 8.74 -0.51 -5.81
C THR A 142 7.45 0.29 -5.66
N ILE A 143 6.32 -0.25 -6.12
CA ILE A 143 5.00 0.41 -6.06
C ILE A 143 3.97 -0.59 -5.54
N TRP A 144 3.60 -0.45 -4.27
CA TRP A 144 2.62 -1.32 -3.60
C TRP A 144 2.08 -0.67 -2.32
N GLN A 145 0.99 -1.24 -1.80
CA GLN A 145 0.50 -1.00 -0.45
C GLN A 145 0.31 -2.33 0.26
N LYS A 146 0.78 -2.42 1.49
CA LYS A 146 0.49 -3.46 2.46
C LYS A 146 -0.49 -2.91 3.49
N PHE A 147 -1.50 -3.69 3.82
CA PHE A 147 -2.50 -3.39 4.85
C PHE A 147 -2.61 -4.61 5.78
N ALA A 148 -2.08 -4.48 6.97
CA ALA A 148 -1.72 -5.57 7.85
C ALA A 148 -2.52 -5.59 9.17
N PHE A 149 -2.72 -6.80 9.68
CA PHE A 149 -2.94 -7.05 11.09
C PHE A 149 -1.67 -7.70 11.64
N GLU A 150 -0.95 -6.97 12.47
CA GLU A 150 0.46 -7.21 12.78
C GLU A 150 0.71 -7.17 14.29
N GLN A 151 1.67 -7.97 14.76
CA GLN A 151 2.22 -7.86 16.11
C GLN A 151 3.41 -6.91 16.10
N ASP A 152 3.32 -5.80 16.86
CA ASP A 152 4.37 -4.81 16.95
C ASP A 152 5.55 -5.24 17.86
N GLU A 153 6.57 -4.38 17.96
CA GLU A 153 7.78 -4.61 18.76
C GLU A 153 7.52 -4.65 20.29
N ARG A 154 6.30 -4.31 20.72
CA ARG A 154 5.85 -4.37 22.12
C ARG A 154 4.91 -5.55 22.38
N GLY A 155 4.73 -6.42 21.38
CA GLY A 155 3.80 -7.56 21.45
C GLY A 155 2.32 -7.15 21.37
N LYS A 156 2.03 -5.93 20.83
CA LYS A 156 0.67 -5.44 20.63
C LYS A 156 0.19 -5.78 19.23
N HIS A 157 -1.07 -6.20 19.11
CA HIS A 157 -1.68 -6.46 17.83
C HIS A 157 -2.23 -5.15 17.25
N ARG A 158 -1.73 -4.74 16.10
CA ARG A 158 -2.06 -3.45 15.48
C ARG A 158 -2.56 -3.59 14.07
N ILE A 159 -3.32 -2.60 13.67
CA ILE A 159 -3.54 -2.30 12.27
C ILE A 159 -2.35 -1.48 11.77
N VAL A 160 -1.75 -1.93 10.67
CA VAL A 160 -0.58 -1.27 10.07
C VAL A 160 -0.83 -1.04 8.58
N THR A 161 -0.45 0.12 8.08
CA THR A 161 -0.48 0.42 6.64
C THR A 161 0.89 0.85 6.18
N VAL A 162 1.40 0.22 5.13
CA VAL A 162 2.65 0.61 4.47
C VAL A 162 2.35 0.92 3.01
N ARG A 163 2.55 2.16 2.60
CA ARG A 163 2.46 2.55 1.20
C ARG A 163 3.86 2.79 0.66
N THR A 164 4.22 2.11 -0.42
CA THR A 164 5.55 2.19 -1.01
C THR A 164 5.49 2.81 -2.40
N ARG A 165 6.38 3.79 -2.62
CA ARG A 165 6.75 4.37 -3.90
C ARG A 165 8.26 4.60 -3.90
N GLY A 166 9.01 3.56 -4.25
CA GLY A 166 10.45 3.51 -4.06
C GLY A 166 10.82 3.21 -2.61
N THR A 167 10.39 4.03 -1.67
CA THR A 167 10.53 3.82 -0.22
C THR A 167 9.17 3.67 0.48
N SER A 168 9.17 3.01 1.62
CA SER A 168 7.98 2.76 2.43
C SER A 168 7.61 3.97 3.29
N ASP A 169 6.32 4.31 3.28
CA ASP A 169 5.64 5.22 4.18
C ASP A 169 4.79 4.36 5.11
N ASP A 170 5.32 4.12 6.30
CA ASP A 170 4.79 3.19 7.28
C ASP A 170 4.00 3.91 8.37
N ASN A 171 2.87 3.34 8.79
CA ASN A 171 2.01 3.91 9.82
C ASN A 171 1.36 2.81 10.68
N ASN A 172 1.67 2.85 11.98
CA ASN A 172 0.98 2.07 13.00
C ASN A 172 -0.29 2.80 13.43
N HIS A 173 -1.42 2.10 13.28
CA HIS A 173 -2.74 2.56 13.74
C HIS A 173 -3.08 1.97 15.11
N GLU A 174 -4.38 1.85 15.38
CA GLU A 174 -4.89 1.40 16.66
C GLU A 174 -4.45 -0.03 17.02
N GLU A 175 -4.30 -0.25 18.31
CA GLU A 175 -4.24 -1.56 18.90
C GLU A 175 -5.63 -2.22 18.85
N VAL A 176 -5.70 -3.45 18.37
CA VAL A 176 -6.94 -4.22 18.27
C VAL A 176 -6.85 -5.44 19.19
N ALA A 177 -7.78 -5.53 20.12
CA ALA A 177 -7.91 -6.72 20.96
C ALA A 177 -8.41 -7.92 20.14
N GLY A 178 -7.80 -9.07 20.31
CA GLY A 178 -8.20 -10.30 19.63
C GLY A 178 -7.15 -10.84 18.69
N SER A 179 -7.49 -11.95 18.03
CA SER A 179 -6.60 -12.70 17.14
C SER A 179 -7.02 -12.65 15.67
N SER A 180 -8.08 -11.91 15.35
CA SER A 180 -8.57 -11.78 13.98
C SER A 180 -9.27 -10.45 13.75
N VAL A 181 -9.20 -9.95 12.51
CA VAL A 181 -9.92 -8.75 12.05
C VAL A 181 -10.37 -8.95 10.61
N TYR A 182 -11.36 -8.19 10.19
CA TYR A 182 -11.67 -7.98 8.78
C TYR A 182 -10.86 -6.81 8.27
N LEU A 183 -10.19 -6.99 7.14
CA LEU A 183 -9.50 -5.95 6.38
C LEU A 183 -10.24 -5.72 5.07
N LYS A 184 -10.34 -4.47 4.65
CA LYS A 184 -10.99 -4.07 3.40
C LYS A 184 -10.17 -2.99 2.70
N ILE A 185 -9.96 -3.14 1.40
CA ILE A 185 -9.41 -2.10 0.51
C ILE A 185 -10.46 -1.81 -0.54
N SER A 186 -10.83 -0.54 -0.70
CA SER A 186 -11.83 -0.10 -1.69
C SER A 186 -11.31 1.03 -2.55
N SER A 187 -11.67 1.03 -3.82
CA SER A 187 -11.32 2.06 -4.80
C SER A 187 -12.54 2.45 -5.64
N ASP A 188 -12.75 3.76 -5.83
CA ASP A 188 -13.71 4.34 -6.78
C ASP A 188 -13.05 4.77 -8.11
N THR A 189 -11.82 4.34 -8.37
CA THR A 189 -10.91 4.73 -9.44
C THR A 189 -10.08 5.99 -9.17
N HIS A 190 -10.54 6.89 -8.32
CA HIS A 190 -9.85 8.14 -7.96
C HIS A 190 -9.21 8.09 -6.59
N THR A 191 -9.82 7.33 -5.69
CA THR A 191 -9.44 7.21 -4.29
C THR A 191 -9.23 5.76 -3.92
N ILE A 192 -8.23 5.45 -3.09
CA ILE A 192 -8.12 4.17 -2.40
C ILE A 192 -8.23 4.41 -0.90
N ALA A 193 -9.03 3.57 -0.26
CA ALA A 193 -9.18 3.56 1.18
C ALA A 193 -9.02 2.14 1.75
N SER A 194 -8.44 2.08 2.94
CA SER A 194 -8.26 0.85 3.71
C SER A 194 -9.01 0.95 5.02
N TYR A 195 -9.78 -0.09 5.35
CA TYR A 195 -10.60 -0.16 6.55
C TYR A 195 -10.40 -1.46 7.28
N TYR A 196 -10.51 -1.42 8.60
CA TYR A 196 -10.61 -2.64 9.41
C TYR A 196 -11.92 -2.69 10.18
N SER A 197 -12.32 -3.89 10.58
CA SER A 197 -13.50 -4.13 11.41
C SER A 197 -13.31 -5.38 12.26
N THR A 198 -13.86 -5.38 13.47
CA THR A 198 -13.89 -6.57 14.34
C THR A 198 -15.19 -7.35 14.20
N ASP A 199 -16.22 -6.79 13.59
CA ASP A 199 -17.58 -7.34 13.50
C ASP A 199 -18.12 -7.45 12.06
N LYS A 200 -17.33 -7.03 11.04
CA LYS A 200 -17.72 -6.95 9.62
C LYS A 200 -18.89 -5.95 9.34
N LYS A 201 -19.28 -5.17 10.33
CA LYS A 201 -20.41 -4.21 10.24
C LYS A 201 -19.93 -2.77 10.40
N THR A 202 -19.18 -2.51 11.45
CA THR A 202 -18.63 -1.19 11.75
C THR A 202 -17.19 -1.12 11.24
N TRP A 203 -16.96 -0.25 10.24
CA TRP A 203 -15.66 -0.10 9.62
C TRP A 203 -14.94 1.13 10.15
N GLN A 204 -13.66 0.99 10.44
CA GLN A 204 -12.76 2.06 10.84
C GLN A 204 -11.82 2.38 9.69
N LEU A 205 -11.75 3.65 9.29
CA LEU A 205 -10.85 4.11 8.24
C LEU A 205 -9.40 4.12 8.78
N ALA A 206 -8.55 3.31 8.18
CA ALA A 206 -7.12 3.29 8.49
C ALA A 206 -6.33 4.22 7.54
N ARG A 207 -6.60 4.20 6.24
CA ARG A 207 -5.87 5.03 5.28
C ARG A 207 -6.77 5.46 4.13
N LEU A 208 -6.59 6.72 3.67
CA LEU A 208 -7.26 7.27 2.49
C LEU A 208 -6.24 8.06 1.68
N TYR A 209 -6.14 7.77 0.38
CA TYR A 209 -5.21 8.47 -0.51
C TYR A 209 -5.68 8.45 -1.96
N LYS A 210 -5.08 9.33 -2.78
CA LYS A 210 -5.35 9.39 -4.21
C LYS A 210 -4.93 8.08 -4.88
N ASN A 211 -5.82 7.51 -5.71
CA ASN A 211 -5.47 6.40 -6.59
C ASN A 211 -4.68 6.93 -7.78
N ASP A 212 -3.38 6.73 -7.74
CA ASP A 212 -2.41 7.08 -8.78
C ASP A 212 -1.67 5.84 -9.30
N TYR A 213 -2.28 4.66 -9.13
CA TYR A 213 -1.81 3.40 -9.68
C TYR A 213 -2.20 3.26 -11.17
N PRO A 214 -1.50 2.41 -11.93
CA PRO A 214 -1.82 2.15 -13.34
C PRO A 214 -3.19 1.49 -13.51
N GLN A 215 -3.65 1.42 -14.77
CA GLN A 215 -4.94 0.82 -15.12
C GLN A 215 -5.01 -0.66 -14.72
N GLU A 216 -3.93 -1.41 -14.83
CA GLU A 216 -3.84 -2.78 -14.33
C GLU A 216 -3.01 -2.81 -13.06
N LEU A 217 -3.52 -3.48 -12.05
CA LEU A 217 -2.82 -3.77 -10.82
C LEU A 217 -3.22 -5.14 -10.29
N TRP A 218 -2.56 -5.57 -9.24
CA TRP A 218 -2.88 -6.79 -8.53
C TRP A 218 -3.41 -6.45 -7.14
N VAL A 219 -4.39 -7.21 -6.67
CA VAL A 219 -4.75 -7.26 -5.25
C VAL A 219 -4.52 -8.67 -4.74
N GLY A 220 -4.27 -8.81 -3.45
CA GLY A 220 -4.02 -10.15 -2.92
C GLY A 220 -3.76 -10.19 -1.44
N ILE A 221 -3.27 -11.34 -1.00
CA ILE A 221 -2.98 -11.66 0.40
C ILE A 221 -1.51 -12.03 0.58
N CYS A 222 -0.99 -11.73 1.76
CA CYS A 222 0.36 -12.02 2.17
C CYS A 222 0.40 -12.55 3.60
N ASN A 223 1.38 -13.38 3.90
CA ASN A 223 1.78 -13.72 5.25
C ASN A 223 3.26 -13.37 5.41
N GLN A 224 3.63 -12.61 6.44
CA GLN A 224 5.00 -12.19 6.68
C GLN A 224 5.55 -12.66 8.02
N CYS A 225 6.88 -12.81 8.08
CA CYS A 225 7.64 -13.14 9.28
C CYS A 225 9.02 -12.47 9.24
N PRO A 226 9.10 -11.15 9.49
CA PRO A 226 10.34 -10.39 9.31
C PRO A 226 11.46 -10.79 10.28
N GLN A 227 11.14 -11.13 11.51
CA GLN A 227 12.13 -11.39 12.56
C GLN A 227 12.14 -12.82 13.07
N GLY A 228 10.99 -13.52 13.09
CA GLY A 228 10.85 -14.89 13.56
C GLY A 228 11.47 -15.94 12.62
N GLU A 229 11.25 -17.22 12.96
CA GLU A 229 11.67 -18.37 12.17
C GLU A 229 10.60 -18.84 11.18
N GLY A 230 9.37 -18.40 11.38
CA GLY A 230 8.23 -18.67 10.50
C GLY A 230 6.92 -18.21 11.11
N SER A 231 5.91 -18.07 10.28
CA SER A 231 4.56 -17.69 10.70
C SER A 231 3.51 -18.48 9.95
N VAL A 232 2.32 -18.52 10.54
CA VAL A 232 1.12 -19.08 9.93
C VAL A 232 -0.01 -18.09 10.09
N SER A 233 -0.73 -17.83 9.01
CA SER A 233 -1.93 -17.00 9.03
C SER A 233 -3.09 -17.72 8.38
N PHE A 234 -4.30 -17.38 8.80
CA PHE A 234 -5.53 -17.90 8.20
C PHE A 234 -6.30 -16.78 7.52
N PHE A 235 -6.87 -17.09 6.36
CA PHE A 235 -7.71 -16.20 5.57
C PHE A 235 -9.04 -16.86 5.31
N GLU A 236 -10.11 -16.14 5.57
CA GLU A 236 -11.48 -16.57 5.34
C GLU A 236 -12.38 -15.38 4.95
N ASP A 237 -13.62 -15.63 4.56
CA ASP A 237 -14.57 -14.57 4.17
C ASP A 237 -13.99 -13.61 3.10
N ILE A 238 -13.19 -14.14 2.18
CA ILE A 238 -12.54 -13.34 1.16
C ILE A 238 -13.50 -13.03 0.02
N SER A 239 -13.49 -11.77 -0.42
CA SER A 239 -14.29 -11.33 -1.57
C SER A 239 -13.62 -10.22 -2.35
N LEU A 240 -13.89 -10.20 -3.65
CA LEU A 240 -13.55 -9.12 -4.56
C LEU A 240 -14.81 -8.70 -5.30
N GLU A 241 -15.28 -7.50 -5.01
CA GLU A 241 -16.47 -6.91 -5.60
C GLU A 241 -16.09 -5.84 -6.62
N GLN A 242 -16.84 -5.73 -7.73
CA GLN A 242 -16.61 -4.73 -8.78
C GLN A 242 -17.39 -3.43 -8.46
N SER A 243 -17.32 -2.99 -7.21
CA SER A 243 -17.92 -1.76 -6.69
C SER A 243 -17.05 -1.18 -5.59
N SER A 244 -17.11 0.15 -5.39
CA SER A 244 -16.52 0.81 -4.22
C SER A 244 -17.52 0.89 -3.07
N VAL A 245 -17.01 1.21 -1.88
CA VAL A 245 -17.84 1.74 -0.78
C VAL A 245 -18.54 3.02 -1.22
N SER A 246 -19.73 3.27 -0.68
CA SER A 246 -20.52 4.47 -0.97
C SER A 246 -20.06 5.67 -0.15
N ASP A 247 -19.59 5.46 1.06
CA ASP A 247 -19.04 6.48 1.96
C ASP A 247 -17.61 6.11 2.37
N PHE A 248 -16.63 6.87 1.85
CA PHE A 248 -15.21 6.66 2.13
C PHE A 248 -14.80 7.01 3.58
N ARG A 249 -15.64 7.69 4.36
CA ARG A 249 -15.37 7.95 5.77
C ARG A 249 -15.90 6.83 6.66
N LEU A 250 -17.03 6.24 6.29
CA LEU A 250 -17.67 5.17 7.06
C LEU A 250 -17.32 3.76 6.54
N GLY A 251 -16.87 3.62 5.30
CA GLY A 251 -16.47 2.35 4.73
C GLY A 251 -17.63 1.41 4.35
N ASN A 252 -18.81 1.96 4.06
CA ASN A 252 -20.04 1.23 3.73
C ASN A 252 -20.62 1.65 2.37
#